data_a60f891451b4f20c3b3e30f26dd24c45
#
_entry.id   a60f891451b4f20c3b3e30f26dd24c45
#
_cell.length_a   1.000
_cell.length_b   1.000
_cell.length_c   1.000
_cell.angle_alpha   90.00
_cell.angle_beta   90.00
_cell.angle_gamma   90.00
#
_symmetry.space_group_name_H-M   'P 1'
#
loop_
_entity.id
_entity.type
_entity.pdbx_description
1 polymer ?
#
loop_
_entity_poly.entity_id
_entity_poly.type
_entity_poly.pdbx_seq_one_letter_code
_entity_poly.pdbx_strand_id
1 'polypeptide(L)'
;MQVLELKRLIRAFHPREVIIDINGLGVGFADFMIKETKDPLTGEIYPPYGFFNRDEYKNIQPRNCEKILYGIKANTTINNEMHSALYSKIYSGCITFLIPNKKARDKLNATKVGQKMAPE
;
A
#
# COMPACT_ATOMS: atom_id res chain seq x y z
N MET A 1 -6.41 -13.17 -7.35
CA MET A 1 -5.00 -13.19 -6.93
C MET A 1 -4.57 -11.81 -6.51
N GLN A 2 -3.96 -11.68 -5.35
CA GLN A 2 -3.61 -10.38 -4.75
C GLN A 2 -2.57 -9.59 -5.55
N VAL A 3 -1.58 -10.28 -6.14
CA VAL A 3 -0.56 -9.64 -6.99
C VAL A 3 -1.21 -8.95 -8.20
N LEU A 4 -2.14 -9.62 -8.82
CA LEU A 4 -2.86 -9.08 -9.98
C LEU A 4 -3.66 -7.83 -9.61
N GLU A 5 -4.36 -7.84 -8.47
CA GLU A 5 -5.09 -6.68 -7.97
C GLU A 5 -4.17 -5.49 -7.68
N LEU A 6 -3.02 -5.75 -7.04
CA LEU A 6 -2.04 -4.69 -6.80
C LEU A 6 -1.49 -4.10 -8.10
N LYS A 7 -1.18 -4.94 -9.08
CA LYS A 7 -0.71 -4.47 -10.40
C LYS A 7 -1.76 -3.67 -11.15
N ARG A 8 -3.04 -4.02 -11.01
CA ARG A 8 -4.15 -3.21 -11.54
C ARG A 8 -4.19 -1.83 -10.90
N LEU A 9 -4.04 -1.76 -9.57
CA LEU A 9 -4.00 -0.49 -8.84
C LEU A 9 -2.80 0.37 -9.25
N ILE A 10 -1.63 -0.24 -9.41
CA ILE A 10 -0.43 0.46 -9.88
C ILE A 10 -0.68 1.06 -11.27
N ARG A 11 -1.27 0.30 -12.18
CA ARG A 11 -1.60 0.78 -13.53
C ARG A 11 -2.62 1.92 -13.50
N ALA A 12 -3.61 1.85 -12.61
CA ALA A 12 -4.66 2.86 -12.53
C ALA A 12 -4.20 4.16 -11.87
N PHE A 13 -3.38 4.10 -10.84
CA PHE A 13 -3.03 5.26 -10.02
C PHE A 13 -1.61 5.78 -10.23
N HIS A 14 -0.74 5.02 -10.87
CA HIS A 14 0.66 5.39 -11.12
C HIS A 14 1.39 5.89 -9.87
N PRO A 15 1.44 5.10 -8.78
CA PRO A 15 2.10 5.51 -7.56
C PRO A 15 3.61 5.65 -7.77
N ARG A 16 4.25 6.53 -7.03
CA ARG A 16 5.71 6.69 -7.06
C ARG A 16 6.42 5.55 -6.33
N GLU A 17 5.82 5.10 -5.24
CA GLU A 17 6.35 4.04 -4.40
C GLU A 17 5.22 3.14 -3.91
N VAL A 18 5.51 1.86 -3.80
CA VAL A 18 4.62 0.85 -3.22
C VAL A 18 5.39 0.15 -2.11
N ILE A 19 4.91 0.27 -0.89
CA ILE A 19 5.55 -0.33 0.28
C ILE A 19 4.92 -1.69 0.52
N ILE A 20 5.76 -2.73 0.58
CA ILE A 20 5.33 -4.12 0.77
C ILE A 20 6.05 -4.70 1.98
N ASP A 21 5.30 -5.31 2.89
CA ASP A 21 5.88 -6.15 3.94
C ASP A 21 6.26 -7.51 3.34
N ILE A 22 7.56 -7.76 3.26
CA ILE A 22 8.13 -8.98 2.69
C ILE A 22 8.49 -10.02 3.74
N ASN A 23 8.06 -9.84 4.99
CA ASN A 23 8.32 -10.79 6.05
C ASN A 23 7.30 -11.94 6.00
N GLY A 24 7.74 -13.16 6.22
CA GLY A 24 6.87 -14.33 6.24
C GLY A 24 6.14 -14.57 4.91
N LEU A 25 4.81 -14.50 4.93
CA LEU A 25 3.97 -14.72 3.75
C LEU A 25 4.19 -13.69 2.62
N GLY A 26 4.73 -12.54 2.95
CA GLY A 26 5.05 -11.52 1.97
C GLY A 26 6.19 -11.88 1.01
N VAL A 27 7.03 -12.86 1.35
CA VAL A 27 8.11 -13.32 0.47
C VAL A 27 7.57 -13.86 -0.85
N GLY A 28 6.58 -14.75 -0.80
CA GLY A 28 5.97 -15.30 -2.02
C GLY A 28 5.28 -14.21 -2.86
N PHE A 29 4.64 -13.27 -2.20
CA PHE A 29 4.02 -12.12 -2.88
C PHE A 29 5.07 -11.27 -3.63
N ALA A 30 6.19 -10.98 -2.97
CA ALA A 30 7.28 -10.22 -3.57
C ALA A 30 7.86 -10.93 -4.80
N ASP A 31 8.04 -12.24 -4.73
CA ASP A 31 8.55 -13.03 -5.85
C ASP A 31 7.66 -12.95 -7.09
N PHE A 32 6.36 -12.85 -6.92
CA PHE A 32 5.43 -12.67 -8.03
C PHE A 32 5.42 -11.23 -8.55
N MET A 33 5.66 -10.25 -7.70
CA MET A 33 5.70 -8.84 -8.13
C MET A 33 6.85 -8.54 -9.08
N ILE A 34 7.99 -9.20 -8.93
CA ILE A 34 9.16 -9.01 -9.80
C ILE A 34 9.08 -9.76 -11.13
N LYS A 35 7.99 -10.49 -11.36
CA LYS A 35 7.75 -11.25 -12.59
C LYS A 35 6.59 -10.67 -13.38
N GLU A 36 6.57 -10.90 -14.67
CA GLU A 36 5.42 -10.60 -15.51
C GLU A 36 4.20 -11.41 -15.04
N THR A 37 3.05 -10.77 -15.02
CA THR A 37 1.80 -11.39 -14.57
C THR A 37 0.75 -11.29 -15.66
N LYS A 38 0.11 -12.40 -16.00
CA LYS A 38 -0.99 -12.44 -16.95
C LYS A 38 -2.32 -12.62 -16.23
N ASP A 39 -3.30 -11.80 -16.60
CA ASP A 39 -4.66 -11.98 -16.12
C ASP A 39 -5.31 -13.15 -16.87
N PRO A 40 -5.70 -14.25 -16.19
CA PRO A 40 -6.29 -15.40 -16.84
C PRO A 40 -7.68 -15.13 -17.42
N LEU A 41 -8.36 -14.09 -16.95
CA LEU A 41 -9.71 -13.76 -17.41
C LEU A 41 -9.72 -12.84 -18.64
N THR A 42 -8.85 -11.82 -18.65
CA THR A 42 -8.81 -10.81 -19.71
C THR A 42 -7.67 -11.02 -20.70
N GLY A 43 -6.66 -11.81 -20.34
CA GLY A 43 -5.44 -12.00 -21.13
C GLY A 43 -4.47 -10.83 -21.05
N GLU A 44 -4.76 -9.78 -20.31
CA GLU A 44 -3.86 -8.64 -20.13
C GLU A 44 -2.57 -9.06 -19.43
N ILE A 45 -1.46 -8.49 -19.90
CA ILE A 45 -0.14 -8.74 -19.34
C ILE A 45 0.29 -7.51 -18.54
N TYR A 46 0.64 -7.73 -17.29
CA TYR A 46 1.16 -6.70 -16.39
C TYR A 46 2.67 -6.86 -16.26
N PRO A 47 3.42 -5.75 -16.30
CA PRO A 47 4.88 -5.80 -16.25
C PRO A 47 5.39 -6.20 -14.88
N PRO A 48 6.65 -6.66 -14.78
CA PRO A 48 7.33 -6.82 -13.50
C PRO A 48 7.63 -5.47 -12.88
N TYR A 49 7.61 -5.41 -11.55
CA TYR A 49 8.05 -4.27 -10.77
C TYR A 49 9.17 -4.69 -9.84
N GLY A 50 10.17 -3.85 -9.69
CA GLY A 50 11.36 -4.19 -8.91
C GLY A 50 11.46 -3.43 -7.59
N PHE A 51 12.26 -3.98 -6.69
CA PHE A 51 12.63 -3.34 -5.43
C PHE A 51 13.85 -2.43 -5.64
N PHE A 52 13.81 -1.26 -5.01
CA PHE A 52 14.96 -0.34 -5.04
C PHE A 52 15.75 -0.31 -3.73
N ASN A 53 15.25 -0.95 -2.66
CA ASN A 53 15.89 -0.95 -1.34
C ASN A 53 16.32 -2.35 -0.86
N ARG A 54 16.15 -3.40 -1.68
CA ARG A 54 16.45 -4.77 -1.29
C ARG A 54 17.47 -5.40 -2.24
N ASP A 55 18.68 -5.60 -1.75
CA ASP A 55 19.77 -6.18 -2.54
C ASP A 55 19.54 -7.64 -2.91
N GLU A 56 18.79 -8.38 -2.10
CA GLU A 56 18.42 -9.77 -2.38
C GLU A 56 17.64 -9.96 -3.67
N TYR A 57 16.93 -8.94 -4.13
CA TYR A 57 16.16 -8.97 -5.39
C TYR A 57 16.93 -8.42 -6.58
N LYS A 58 18.07 -7.78 -6.37
CA LYS A 58 18.81 -7.08 -7.40
C LYS A 58 19.20 -7.96 -8.61
N ASN A 59 19.55 -9.21 -8.35
CA ASN A 59 20.00 -10.14 -9.39
C ASN A 59 18.87 -10.98 -9.99
N ILE A 60 17.71 -11.08 -9.30
CA ILE A 60 16.60 -11.92 -9.74
C ILE A 60 15.48 -11.11 -10.39
N GLN A 61 15.38 -9.82 -10.13
CA GLN A 61 14.44 -8.95 -10.82
C GLN A 61 14.99 -8.50 -12.17
N PRO A 62 14.09 -8.25 -13.17
CA PRO A 62 14.53 -7.75 -14.47
C PRO A 62 15.22 -6.39 -14.35
N ARG A 63 16.30 -6.18 -15.12
CA ARG A 63 17.03 -4.90 -15.09
C ARG A 63 16.21 -3.73 -15.61
N ASN A 64 15.32 -4.00 -16.56
CA ASN A 64 14.51 -2.97 -17.22
C ASN A 64 13.16 -2.71 -16.53
N CYS A 65 12.88 -3.39 -15.40
CA CYS A 65 11.63 -3.17 -14.70
C CYS A 65 11.62 -1.82 -13.99
N GLU A 66 10.43 -1.27 -13.84
CA GLU A 66 10.20 -0.08 -13.04
C GLU A 66 10.40 -0.41 -11.55
N LYS A 67 11.34 0.27 -10.90
CA LYS A 67 11.70 0.02 -9.50
C LYS A 67 10.95 0.96 -8.58
N ILE A 68 9.73 0.58 -8.25
CA ILE A 68 8.84 1.34 -7.38
C ILE A 68 8.56 0.63 -6.04
N LEU A 69 9.05 -0.59 -5.86
CA LEU A 69 8.77 -1.37 -4.67
C LEU A 69 9.78 -1.07 -3.55
N TYR A 70 9.25 -0.76 -2.39
CA TYR A 70 10.00 -0.62 -1.15
C TYR A 70 9.64 -1.78 -0.24
N GLY A 71 10.57 -2.69 0.00
CA GLY A 71 10.34 -3.85 0.86
C GLY A 71 10.70 -3.56 2.31
N ILE A 72 9.81 -3.88 3.22
CA ILE A 72 10.07 -3.82 4.66
C ILE A 72 9.94 -5.22 5.26
N LYS A 73 10.74 -5.49 6.28
CA LYS A 73 10.59 -6.66 7.14
C LYS A 73 10.06 -6.17 8.47
N ALA A 74 8.74 -6.16 8.61
CA ALA A 74 8.09 -5.63 9.80
C ALA A 74 8.49 -6.44 11.04
N ASN A 75 8.90 -5.74 12.07
CA ASN A 75 9.16 -6.27 13.40
C ASN A 75 8.50 -5.35 14.43
N THR A 76 8.60 -5.69 15.72
CA THR A 76 7.97 -4.89 16.78
C THR A 76 8.42 -3.42 16.75
N THR A 77 9.71 -3.17 16.57
CA THR A 77 10.27 -1.81 16.51
C THR A 77 9.73 -1.03 15.33
N ILE A 78 9.77 -1.60 14.12
CA ILE A 78 9.27 -0.96 12.91
C ILE A 78 7.76 -0.72 13.01
N ASN A 79 7.00 -1.68 13.51
CA ASN A 79 5.55 -1.53 13.71
C ASN A 79 5.25 -0.39 14.68
N ASN A 80 5.96 -0.28 15.78
CA ASN A 80 5.80 0.81 16.75
C ASN A 80 6.15 2.17 16.13
N GLU A 81 7.20 2.25 15.35
CA GLU A 81 7.60 3.46 14.63
C GLU A 81 6.53 3.89 13.62
N MET A 82 5.98 2.95 12.85
CA MET A 82 4.91 3.23 11.88
C MET A 82 3.63 3.72 12.57
N HIS A 83 3.22 3.09 13.65
CA HIS A 83 2.05 3.50 14.42
C HIS A 83 2.25 4.89 15.03
N SER A 84 3.40 5.16 15.62
CA SER A 84 3.74 6.45 16.19
C SER A 84 3.77 7.55 15.14
N ALA A 85 4.34 7.28 13.97
CA ALA A 85 4.37 8.23 12.87
C ALA A 85 2.97 8.54 12.34
N LEU A 86 2.14 7.52 12.14
CA LEU A 86 0.75 7.70 11.72
C LEU A 86 -0.04 8.51 12.73
N TYR A 87 0.06 8.17 14.00
CA TYR A 87 -0.60 8.88 15.09
C TYR A 87 -0.21 10.36 15.13
N SER A 88 1.09 10.63 15.02
CA SER A 88 1.61 12.00 14.98
C SER A 88 1.07 12.79 13.78
N LYS A 89 0.98 12.16 12.60
CA LYS A 89 0.43 12.79 11.40
C LYS A 89 -1.06 13.10 11.52
N ILE A 90 -1.82 12.20 12.13
CA ILE A 90 -3.25 12.42 12.38
C ILE A 90 -3.44 13.59 13.34
N TYR A 91 -2.69 13.63 14.45
CA TYR A 91 -2.79 14.70 15.45
C TYR A 91 -2.35 16.06 14.93
N SER A 92 -1.34 16.09 14.06
CA SER A 92 -0.87 17.36 13.48
C SER A 92 -1.74 17.87 12.31
N GLY A 93 -2.78 17.14 11.94
CA GLY A 93 -3.67 17.52 10.86
C GLY A 93 -3.09 17.33 9.46
N CYS A 94 -1.99 16.55 9.33
CA CYS A 94 -1.37 16.27 8.02
C CYS A 94 -2.16 15.28 7.17
N ILE A 95 -3.11 14.57 7.76
CA ILE A 95 -3.94 13.59 7.06
C ILE A 95 -5.35 14.13 6.95
N THR A 96 -5.84 14.22 5.72
CA THR A 96 -7.20 14.67 5.41
C THR A 96 -7.92 13.60 4.61
N PHE A 97 -9.14 13.29 5.01
CA PHE A 97 -9.97 12.37 4.26
C PHE A 97 -10.80 13.13 3.23
N LEU A 98 -10.76 12.67 1.98
CA LEU A 98 -11.60 13.21 0.92
C LEU A 98 -13.02 12.71 1.08
N ILE A 99 -13.94 13.65 1.25
CA ILE A 99 -15.37 13.36 1.30
C ILE A 99 -15.99 13.90 0.00
N PRO A 100 -16.55 13.02 -0.86
CA PRO A 100 -16.90 13.39 -2.23
C PRO A 100 -18.08 14.35 -2.35
N ASN A 101 -18.90 14.52 -1.30
CA ASN A 101 -20.02 15.46 -1.32
C ASN A 101 -20.34 15.98 0.08
N LYS A 102 -21.08 17.09 0.13
CA LYS A 102 -21.51 17.73 1.37
C LYS A 102 -22.34 16.81 2.28
N LYS A 103 -23.26 16.03 1.68
CA LYS A 103 -24.12 15.12 2.42
C LYS A 103 -23.34 14.06 3.20
N ALA A 104 -22.34 13.45 2.57
CA ALA A 104 -21.47 12.48 3.21
C ALA A 104 -20.65 13.12 4.33
N ARG A 105 -20.17 14.35 4.11
CA ARG A 105 -19.43 15.14 5.11
C ARG A 105 -20.28 15.45 6.33
N ASP A 106 -21.51 15.91 6.13
CA ASP A 106 -22.43 16.23 7.20
C ASP A 106 -22.80 14.99 8.03
N LYS A 107 -23.01 13.85 7.35
CA LYS A 107 -23.25 12.57 8.01
C LYS A 107 -22.07 12.14 8.87
N LEU A 108 -20.84 12.30 8.41
CA LEU A 108 -19.64 11.97 9.16
C LEU A 108 -19.51 12.88 10.40
N ASN A 109 -19.74 14.16 10.25
CA ASN A 109 -19.70 15.12 11.36
C ASN A 109 -20.77 14.82 12.43
N ALA A 110 -21.98 14.47 12.02
CA ALA A 110 -23.04 14.04 12.93
C ALA A 110 -22.63 12.79 13.74
N THR A 111 -21.99 11.83 13.10
CA THR A 111 -21.49 10.62 13.76
C THR A 111 -20.41 10.95 14.79
N LYS A 112 -19.49 11.86 14.48
CA LYS A 112 -18.45 12.31 15.44
C LYS A 112 -19.06 13.00 16.66
N VAL A 113 -20.03 13.85 16.46
CA VAL A 113 -20.75 14.51 17.57
C VAL A 113 -21.45 13.46 18.44
N GLY A 114 -22.12 12.50 17.85
CA GLY A 114 -22.75 11.38 18.55
C GLY A 114 -21.76 10.58 19.39
N GLN A 115 -20.58 10.29 18.86
CA GLN A 115 -19.52 9.57 19.58
C GLN A 115 -19.00 10.36 20.78
N LYS A 116 -18.86 11.68 20.67
CA LYS A 116 -18.42 12.53 21.78
C LYS A 116 -19.45 12.61 22.90
N MET A 117 -20.72 12.52 22.57
CA MET A 117 -21.82 12.63 23.52
C MET A 117 -22.23 11.28 24.11
N ALA A 118 -21.80 10.18 23.53
CA ALA A 118 -22.07 8.85 24.04
C ALA A 118 -21.28 8.61 25.37
N PRO A 119 -21.93 8.20 26.43
CA PRO A 119 -21.19 7.84 27.65
C PRO A 119 -20.34 6.61 27.39
N GLU A 120 -19.14 6.68 27.88
CA GLU A 120 -18.20 5.56 27.79
C GLU A 120 -18.61 4.40 28.69
#